data_5ebe0f13034711b5f1459b07cb56a507
#
_entry.id   5ebe0f13034711b5f1459b07cb56a507
#
_cell.length_a   1.000
_cell.length_b   1.000
_cell.length_c   1.000
_cell.angle_alpha   90.00
_cell.angle_beta   90.00
_cell.angle_gamma   90.00
#
_symmetry.space_group_name_H-M   'P 1'
#
loop_
_entity.id
_entity.type
_entity.pdbx_description
1 polymer ?
#
loop_
_entity_poly.entity_id
_entity_poly.type
_entity_poly.pdbx_seq_one_letter_code
_entity_poly.pdbx_strand_id
1 'polypeptide(L)'
;MGFSVAVALKALEVSHGEVENALDLCVNGIITDESLEHVPTAPPVPVTSHGGMTTANRVMVRRVIDADNSCLFNAVGYCMEKNRRIGPKLRKIIADCVRNSPDVYTEAVLGKAPKQYSDWIQDPAQWGGEIELFILSQYYGCEVVAIEIKSAHAYVYGEGKNYSRRIYLLYDGVHYDALAMAAGSPTAPESLDMTQFPAGDESSKQAALAVAAELKEGRQFVDLLGCTLRCMVCNKGLSGQEEALLHARETNHQNFGEYKSS
;
A
#
# COMPACT_ATOMS: atom_id res chain seq x y z
N MET A 1 -11.30 15.39 22.14
CA MET A 1 -11.34 13.95 21.88
C MET A 1 -10.50 13.74 20.64
N GLY A 2 -9.46 12.92 20.71
CA GLY A 2 -8.60 12.61 19.56
C GLY A 2 -8.98 11.22 19.04
N PHE A 3 -9.39 11.13 17.78
CA PHE A 3 -9.53 9.87 17.08
C PHE A 3 -8.15 9.47 16.53
N SER A 4 -7.89 8.16 16.36
CA SER A 4 -6.67 7.72 15.67
C SER A 4 -6.71 8.19 14.21
N VAL A 5 -5.54 8.38 13.62
CA VAL A 5 -5.44 8.80 12.21
C VAL A 5 -6.14 7.79 11.29
N ALA A 6 -6.06 6.49 11.62
CA ALA A 6 -6.74 5.43 10.88
C ALA A 6 -8.27 5.58 10.91
N VAL A 7 -8.85 5.85 12.08
CA VAL A 7 -10.28 6.11 12.26
C VAL A 7 -10.70 7.37 11.51
N ALA A 8 -9.93 8.44 11.60
CA ALA A 8 -10.24 9.70 10.93
C ALA A 8 -10.16 9.59 9.41
N LEU A 9 -9.14 8.95 8.86
CA LEU A 9 -9.01 8.71 7.43
C LEU A 9 -10.14 7.82 6.91
N LYS A 10 -10.50 6.78 7.66
CA LYS A 10 -11.60 5.90 7.30
C LYS A 10 -12.94 6.61 7.32
N ALA A 11 -13.17 7.45 8.31
CA ALA A 11 -14.38 8.25 8.40
C ALA A 11 -14.48 9.26 7.24
N LEU A 12 -13.38 9.91 6.87
CA LEU A 12 -13.32 10.81 5.71
C LEU A 12 -13.55 10.08 4.38
N GLU A 13 -13.00 8.90 4.22
CA GLU A 13 -13.22 8.07 3.05
C GLU A 13 -14.69 7.67 2.89
N VAL A 14 -15.32 7.19 3.97
CA VAL A 14 -16.74 6.79 3.99
C VAL A 14 -17.66 7.97 3.75
N SER A 15 -17.29 9.16 4.23
CA SER A 15 -18.06 10.40 4.05
C SER A 15 -17.75 11.14 2.73
N HIS A 16 -16.98 10.51 1.82
CA HIS A 16 -16.55 11.14 0.55
C HIS A 16 -15.82 12.49 0.74
N GLY A 17 -15.06 12.61 1.83
CA GLY A 17 -14.30 13.82 2.17
C GLY A 17 -15.10 14.87 2.93
N GLU A 18 -16.37 14.61 3.25
CA GLU A 18 -17.21 15.52 4.03
C GLU A 18 -16.87 15.41 5.53
N VAL A 19 -16.20 16.44 6.05
CA VAL A 19 -15.63 16.44 7.42
C VAL A 19 -16.73 16.32 8.50
N GLU A 20 -17.90 16.94 8.32
CA GLU A 20 -19.00 16.85 9.29
C GLU A 20 -19.55 15.42 9.39
N ASN A 21 -19.79 14.76 8.25
CA ASN A 21 -20.23 13.38 8.20
C ASN A 21 -19.15 12.42 8.75
N ALA A 22 -17.87 12.70 8.46
CA ALA A 22 -16.75 11.93 9.02
C ALA A 22 -16.70 12.03 10.54
N LEU A 23 -16.87 13.22 11.10
CA LEU A 23 -16.95 13.45 12.54
C LEU A 23 -18.11 12.70 13.18
N ASP A 24 -19.28 12.71 12.54
CA ASP A 24 -20.44 11.96 13.02
C ASP A 24 -20.21 10.45 13.08
N LEU A 25 -19.53 9.89 12.09
CA LEU A 25 -19.16 8.47 12.05
C LEU A 25 -18.19 8.10 13.19
N CYS A 26 -17.25 8.99 13.52
CA CYS A 26 -16.31 8.79 14.63
C CYS A 26 -17.00 9.00 16.01
N VAL A 27 -17.80 10.07 16.16
CA VAL A 27 -18.44 10.43 17.44
C VAL A 27 -19.50 9.41 17.83
N ASN A 28 -20.26 8.90 16.86
CA ASN A 28 -21.30 7.89 17.09
C ASN A 28 -20.76 6.46 17.22
N GLY A 29 -19.44 6.29 17.21
CA GLY A 29 -18.79 4.97 17.38
C GLY A 29 -19.06 3.99 16.24
N ILE A 30 -19.43 4.49 15.05
CA ILE A 30 -19.65 3.68 13.85
C ILE A 30 -18.31 3.18 13.31
N ILE A 31 -17.28 4.00 13.43
CA ILE A 31 -15.90 3.64 13.10
C ILE A 31 -15.05 3.84 14.35
N THR A 32 -14.53 2.75 14.90
CA THR A 32 -13.71 2.73 16.12
C THR A 32 -12.45 1.89 15.88
N ASP A 33 -11.41 2.10 16.69
CA ASP A 33 -10.21 1.25 16.65
C ASP A 33 -10.53 -0.23 16.94
N GLU A 34 -11.52 -0.53 17.79
CA GLU A 34 -11.94 -1.89 18.11
C GLU A 34 -12.65 -2.58 16.92
N SER A 35 -13.38 -1.82 16.10
CA SER A 35 -14.02 -2.37 14.89
C SER A 35 -13.02 -2.81 13.83
N LEU A 36 -11.75 -2.45 13.97
CA LEU A 36 -10.67 -2.75 13.03
C LEU A 36 -9.81 -3.97 13.46
N GLU A 37 -10.15 -4.66 14.57
CA GLU A 37 -9.28 -5.68 15.19
C GLU A 37 -9.47 -7.14 14.72
N HIS A 38 -10.40 -7.43 13.79
CA HIS A 38 -10.71 -8.80 13.37
C HIS A 38 -9.92 -9.28 12.13
N VAL A 39 -8.61 -9.09 12.11
CA VAL A 39 -7.73 -9.65 11.06
C VAL A 39 -6.99 -10.87 11.59
N PRO A 40 -7.00 -12.02 10.88
CA PRO A 40 -6.15 -13.15 11.22
C PRO A 40 -4.69 -12.69 11.27
N THR A 41 -3.99 -12.94 12.36
CA THR A 41 -2.57 -12.58 12.46
C THR A 41 -1.70 -13.58 11.71
N ALA A 42 -0.69 -13.08 11.02
CA ALA A 42 0.35 -13.91 10.41
C ALA A 42 1.07 -14.73 11.48
N PRO A 43 1.49 -15.97 11.17
CA PRO A 43 2.41 -16.67 12.04
C PRO A 43 3.65 -15.80 12.27
N PRO A 44 4.25 -15.83 13.49
CA PRO A 44 5.42 -15.01 13.79
C PRO A 44 6.51 -15.28 12.75
N VAL A 45 6.79 -14.26 11.93
CA VAL A 45 7.91 -14.33 10.98
C VAL A 45 9.18 -14.26 11.81
N PRO A 46 10.10 -15.24 11.70
CA PRO A 46 11.35 -15.19 12.43
C PRO A 46 12.05 -13.86 12.15
N VAL A 47 12.30 -13.07 13.17
CA VAL A 47 13.21 -11.93 13.06
C VAL A 47 14.58 -12.56 12.80
N THR A 48 14.98 -12.62 11.54
CA THR A 48 16.36 -13.01 11.22
C THR A 48 17.22 -11.87 11.76
N SER A 49 17.75 -12.08 12.97
CA SER A 49 18.84 -11.28 13.49
C SER A 49 20.03 -11.54 12.53
N HIS A 50 20.17 -10.67 11.54
CA HIS A 50 21.35 -10.68 10.69
C HIS A 50 22.52 -10.29 11.58
N GLY A 51 23.26 -11.31 11.99
CA GLY A 51 24.35 -11.18 12.92
C GLY A 51 25.30 -10.06 12.52
N GLY A 52 25.44 -9.06 13.41
CA GLY A 52 26.64 -8.26 13.57
C GLY A 52 27.06 -7.28 12.47
N MET A 53 26.31 -7.10 11.39
CA MET A 53 26.58 -5.98 10.45
C MET A 53 25.94 -4.72 10.98
N THR A 54 26.78 -3.80 11.48
CA THR A 54 26.36 -2.46 11.87
C THR A 54 25.65 -1.75 10.71
N THR A 55 24.62 -0.98 11.00
CA THR A 55 23.91 -0.11 10.04
C THR A 55 24.84 0.85 9.29
N ALA A 56 26.04 1.08 9.81
CA ALA A 56 27.05 2.00 9.29
C ALA A 56 27.55 1.70 7.84
N ASN A 57 27.19 0.56 7.27
CA ASN A 57 27.62 0.20 5.91
C ASN A 57 26.47 -0.34 5.05
N ARG A 58 25.25 0.17 5.26
CA ARG A 58 24.07 -0.19 4.46
C ARG A 58 23.52 1.05 3.75
N VAL A 59 22.96 0.84 2.56
CA VAL A 59 22.38 1.90 1.73
C VAL A 59 20.92 1.57 1.45
N MET A 60 20.02 2.53 1.69
CA MET A 60 18.62 2.39 1.33
C MET A 60 18.48 2.43 -0.20
N VAL A 61 17.79 1.45 -0.75
CA VAL A 61 17.63 1.27 -2.19
C VAL A 61 16.21 0.89 -2.56
N ARG A 62 15.77 1.30 -3.74
CA ARG A 62 14.58 0.82 -4.41
C ARG A 62 14.84 -0.60 -4.93
N ARG A 63 13.97 -1.54 -4.59
CA ARG A 63 13.89 -2.88 -5.19
C ARG A 63 12.68 -2.94 -6.08
N VAL A 64 12.95 -2.93 -7.37
CA VAL A 64 11.92 -2.92 -8.40
C VAL A 64 11.10 -4.20 -8.36
N ILE A 65 9.80 -4.06 -8.31
CA ILE A 65 8.81 -5.14 -8.38
C ILE A 65 8.27 -5.21 -9.81
N ASP A 66 7.93 -6.40 -10.27
CA ASP A 66 7.38 -6.59 -11.61
C ASP A 66 6.10 -5.74 -11.78
N ALA A 67 6.00 -5.04 -12.91
CA ALA A 67 4.84 -4.22 -13.24
C ALA A 67 3.67 -5.12 -13.70
N ASP A 68 3.13 -5.87 -12.76
CA ASP A 68 1.90 -6.64 -12.89
C ASP A 68 0.82 -6.04 -11.98
N ASN A 69 -0.42 -6.49 -12.13
CA ASN A 69 -1.52 -5.99 -11.30
C ASN A 69 -1.40 -6.41 -9.82
N SER A 70 -0.33 -7.08 -9.44
CA SER A 70 -0.05 -7.57 -8.09
C SER A 70 1.14 -6.87 -7.43
N CYS A 71 1.65 -5.77 -8.00
CA CYS A 71 2.85 -5.08 -7.52
C CYS A 71 2.78 -4.72 -6.02
N LEU A 72 1.65 -4.21 -5.53
CA LEU A 72 1.43 -3.92 -4.10
C LEU A 72 1.66 -5.17 -3.24
N PHE A 73 1.01 -6.28 -3.60
CA PHE A 73 1.11 -7.55 -2.84
C PHE A 73 2.52 -8.13 -2.90
N ASN A 74 3.15 -8.05 -4.07
CA ASN A 74 4.51 -8.55 -4.28
C ASN A 74 5.54 -7.67 -3.57
N ALA A 75 5.34 -6.34 -3.48
CA ALA A 75 6.19 -5.44 -2.70
C ALA A 75 6.11 -5.74 -1.20
N VAL A 76 4.90 -5.87 -0.65
CA VAL A 76 4.70 -6.30 0.74
C VAL A 76 5.32 -7.68 0.97
N GLY A 77 5.07 -8.62 0.07
CA GLY A 77 5.61 -9.97 0.15
C GLY A 77 7.13 -10.02 0.12
N TYR A 78 7.77 -9.20 -0.69
CA TYR A 78 9.22 -9.06 -0.69
C TYR A 78 9.73 -8.54 0.67
N CYS A 79 9.09 -7.51 1.21
CA CYS A 79 9.50 -6.95 2.49
C CYS A 79 9.30 -7.92 3.65
N MET A 80 8.19 -8.66 3.67
CA MET A 80 7.81 -9.51 4.80
C MET A 80 8.36 -10.95 4.70
N GLU A 81 8.35 -11.53 3.50
CA GLU A 81 8.64 -12.96 3.29
C GLU A 81 9.76 -13.21 2.25
N LYS A 82 10.44 -12.17 1.76
CA LYS A 82 11.44 -12.25 0.67
C LYS A 82 10.89 -12.93 -0.60
N ASN A 83 9.60 -12.79 -0.83
CA ASN A 83 8.91 -13.45 -1.93
C ASN A 83 8.13 -12.43 -2.78
N ARG A 84 8.56 -12.23 -4.03
CA ARG A 84 7.92 -11.33 -5.01
C ARG A 84 6.73 -11.95 -5.75
N ARG A 85 6.34 -13.19 -5.43
CA ARG A 85 5.26 -13.92 -6.12
C ARG A 85 4.19 -14.41 -5.14
N ILE A 86 3.95 -13.63 -4.10
CA ILE A 86 3.04 -13.99 -3.02
C ILE A 86 1.62 -13.40 -3.24
N GLY A 87 1.42 -12.64 -4.29
CA GLY A 87 0.15 -11.98 -4.59
C GLY A 87 -1.08 -12.85 -4.38
N PRO A 88 -1.17 -14.07 -4.94
CA PRO A 88 -2.34 -14.93 -4.75
C PRO A 88 -2.63 -15.29 -3.28
N LYS A 89 -1.57 -15.53 -2.47
CA LYS A 89 -1.70 -15.80 -1.04
C LYS A 89 -2.26 -14.58 -0.30
N LEU A 90 -1.72 -13.39 -0.55
CA LEU A 90 -2.11 -12.17 0.14
C LEU A 90 -3.54 -11.74 -0.26
N ARG A 91 -3.91 -11.87 -1.53
CA ARG A 91 -5.27 -11.63 -2.01
C ARG A 91 -6.29 -12.53 -1.30
N LYS A 92 -5.94 -13.81 -1.11
CA LYS A 92 -6.79 -14.74 -0.37
C LYS A 92 -6.95 -14.32 1.10
N ILE A 93 -5.87 -13.92 1.76
CA ILE A 93 -5.89 -13.45 3.15
C ILE A 93 -6.84 -12.24 3.28
N ILE A 94 -6.73 -11.27 2.38
CA ILE A 94 -7.58 -10.08 2.35
C ILE A 94 -9.05 -10.47 2.15
N ALA A 95 -9.31 -11.33 1.16
CA ALA A 95 -10.67 -11.81 0.88
C ALA A 95 -11.28 -12.55 2.07
N ASP A 96 -10.50 -13.39 2.75
CA ASP A 96 -10.94 -14.11 3.94
C ASP A 96 -11.18 -13.15 5.12
N CYS A 97 -10.33 -12.13 5.30
CA CYS A 97 -10.50 -11.09 6.30
C CYS A 97 -11.82 -10.32 6.09
N VAL A 98 -12.07 -9.87 4.87
CA VAL A 98 -13.31 -9.15 4.51
C VAL A 98 -14.55 -10.02 4.75
N ARG A 99 -14.52 -11.30 4.38
CA ARG A 99 -15.65 -12.23 4.59
C ARG A 99 -15.95 -12.50 6.06
N ASN A 100 -14.89 -12.58 6.87
CA ASN A 100 -15.03 -12.92 8.28
C ASN A 100 -15.40 -11.73 9.17
N SER A 101 -15.29 -10.50 8.66
CA SER A 101 -15.58 -9.28 9.40
C SER A 101 -16.44 -8.30 8.60
N PRO A 102 -17.66 -8.71 8.18
CA PRO A 102 -18.53 -7.90 7.32
C PRO A 102 -19.03 -6.62 8.02
N ASP A 103 -19.05 -6.61 9.34
CA ASP A 103 -19.45 -5.45 10.14
C ASP A 103 -18.36 -4.35 10.14
N VAL A 104 -17.11 -4.74 9.93
CA VAL A 104 -15.96 -3.83 9.78
C VAL A 104 -15.80 -3.40 8.32
N TYR A 105 -15.79 -4.37 7.42
CA TYR A 105 -15.62 -4.16 5.98
C TYR A 105 -16.99 -4.07 5.31
N THR A 106 -17.70 -2.98 5.60
CA THR A 106 -19.03 -2.72 5.03
C THR A 106 -18.95 -2.29 3.57
N GLU A 107 -20.08 -2.29 2.87
CA GLU A 107 -20.15 -1.78 1.49
C GLU A 107 -19.73 -0.31 1.38
N ALA A 108 -20.03 0.50 2.40
CA ALA A 108 -19.61 1.89 2.46
C ALA A 108 -18.08 2.04 2.49
N VAL A 109 -17.39 1.11 3.19
CA VAL A 109 -15.94 1.05 3.29
C VAL A 109 -15.30 0.54 2.00
N LEU A 110 -15.87 -0.51 1.44
CA LEU A 110 -15.28 -1.25 0.31
C LEU A 110 -15.69 -0.69 -1.05
N GLY A 111 -16.74 0.14 -1.12
CA GLY A 111 -17.37 0.55 -2.36
C GLY A 111 -18.08 -0.58 -3.11
N LYS A 112 -18.15 -1.78 -2.51
CA LYS A 112 -18.79 -2.99 -3.02
C LYS A 112 -19.31 -3.81 -1.83
N ALA A 113 -20.36 -4.63 -2.05
CA ALA A 113 -20.78 -5.58 -1.02
C ALA A 113 -19.59 -6.50 -0.62
N PRO A 114 -19.41 -6.83 0.67
CA PRO A 114 -18.25 -7.59 1.17
C PRO A 114 -17.96 -8.87 0.41
N LYS A 115 -19.00 -9.62 0.03
CA LYS A 115 -18.85 -10.82 -0.79
C LYS A 115 -18.29 -10.49 -2.18
N GLN A 116 -18.82 -9.46 -2.83
CA GLN A 116 -18.37 -9.05 -4.16
C GLN A 116 -16.93 -8.54 -4.12
N TYR A 117 -16.57 -7.78 -3.08
CA TYR A 117 -15.20 -7.32 -2.88
C TYR A 117 -14.24 -8.50 -2.69
N SER A 118 -14.62 -9.47 -1.86
CA SER A 118 -13.80 -10.67 -1.59
C SER A 118 -13.56 -11.51 -2.85
N ASP A 119 -14.54 -11.60 -3.74
CA ASP A 119 -14.39 -12.30 -5.00
C ASP A 119 -13.55 -11.47 -5.99
N TRP A 120 -13.78 -10.14 -6.04
CA TRP A 120 -13.07 -9.19 -6.88
C TRP A 120 -11.57 -9.11 -6.56
N ILE A 121 -11.18 -8.99 -5.28
CA ILE A 121 -9.75 -8.84 -4.90
C ILE A 121 -8.93 -10.11 -5.18
N GLN A 122 -9.55 -11.27 -5.29
CA GLN A 122 -8.87 -12.51 -5.64
C GLN A 122 -8.52 -12.60 -7.13
N ASP A 123 -9.18 -11.84 -7.99
CA ASP A 123 -8.82 -11.74 -9.41
C ASP A 123 -7.43 -11.08 -9.55
N PRO A 124 -6.46 -11.75 -10.18
CA PRO A 124 -5.11 -11.20 -10.35
C PRO A 124 -5.07 -9.95 -11.23
N ALA A 125 -6.11 -9.63 -11.98
CA ALA A 125 -6.23 -8.41 -12.77
C ALA A 125 -6.55 -7.16 -11.94
N GLN A 126 -6.98 -7.33 -10.68
CA GLN A 126 -7.38 -6.21 -9.83
C GLN A 126 -6.18 -5.59 -9.11
N TRP A 127 -6.21 -4.28 -8.98
CA TRP A 127 -5.20 -3.56 -8.22
C TRP A 127 -5.54 -3.56 -6.72
N GLY A 128 -4.51 -3.62 -5.89
CA GLY A 128 -4.63 -3.33 -4.47
C GLY A 128 -4.39 -1.85 -4.18
N GLY A 129 -4.90 -1.39 -3.05
CA GLY A 129 -4.80 -0.02 -2.59
C GLY A 129 -4.70 0.10 -1.06
N GLU A 130 -5.26 1.16 -0.52
CA GLU A 130 -5.17 1.49 0.91
C GLU A 130 -5.83 0.44 1.80
N ILE A 131 -6.96 -0.12 1.36
CA ILE A 131 -7.68 -1.18 2.11
C ILE A 131 -6.79 -2.40 2.27
N GLU A 132 -6.13 -2.82 1.21
CA GLU A 132 -5.23 -3.97 1.22
C GLU A 132 -4.01 -3.71 2.10
N LEU A 133 -3.39 -2.53 2.01
CA LEU A 133 -2.26 -2.16 2.87
C LEU A 133 -2.65 -2.13 4.34
N PHE A 134 -3.84 -1.62 4.66
CA PHE A 134 -4.35 -1.60 6.01
C PHE A 134 -4.57 -3.03 6.56
N ILE A 135 -5.23 -3.90 5.80
CA ILE A 135 -5.45 -5.30 6.18
C ILE A 135 -4.12 -6.03 6.34
N LEU A 136 -3.18 -5.84 5.42
CA LEU A 136 -1.88 -6.49 5.46
C LEU A 136 -1.01 -5.99 6.63
N SER A 137 -1.12 -4.70 6.99
CA SER A 137 -0.47 -4.16 8.18
C SER A 137 -0.94 -4.89 9.44
N GLN A 138 -2.24 -5.09 9.59
CA GLN A 138 -2.83 -5.82 10.71
C GLN A 138 -2.44 -7.30 10.68
N TYR A 139 -2.55 -7.94 9.52
CA TYR A 139 -2.18 -9.36 9.34
C TYR A 139 -0.75 -9.66 9.79
N TYR A 140 0.21 -8.80 9.38
CA TYR A 140 1.61 -8.99 9.74
C TYR A 140 2.00 -8.41 11.10
N GLY A 141 1.13 -7.65 11.76
CA GLY A 141 1.48 -6.90 12.99
C GLY A 141 2.67 -5.98 12.75
N CYS A 142 2.64 -5.25 11.64
CA CYS A 142 3.76 -4.46 11.14
C CYS A 142 3.24 -3.16 10.52
N GLU A 143 3.87 -2.02 10.83
CA GLU A 143 3.55 -0.80 10.11
C GLU A 143 4.00 -0.91 8.64
N VAL A 144 3.08 -0.59 7.73
CA VAL A 144 3.40 -0.46 6.31
C VAL A 144 3.42 1.03 5.97
N VAL A 145 4.59 1.53 5.57
CA VAL A 145 4.77 2.93 5.17
C VAL A 145 4.88 3.01 3.66
N ALA A 146 3.84 3.54 3.02
CA ALA A 146 3.85 3.83 1.58
C ALA A 146 4.26 5.29 1.36
N ILE A 147 5.36 5.52 0.67
CA ILE A 147 5.86 6.85 0.35
C ILE A 147 5.49 7.17 -1.09
N GLU A 148 4.63 8.17 -1.27
CA GLU A 148 4.29 8.69 -2.59
C GLU A 148 5.43 9.55 -3.12
N ILE A 149 5.98 9.18 -4.27
CA ILE A 149 7.15 9.88 -4.85
C ILE A 149 6.81 11.32 -5.22
N LYS A 150 5.64 11.57 -5.81
CA LYS A 150 5.23 12.92 -6.28
C LYS A 150 5.16 13.94 -5.16
N SER A 151 4.50 13.62 -4.05
CA SER A 151 4.35 14.52 -2.89
C SER A 151 5.50 14.41 -1.89
N ALA A 152 6.21 13.28 -1.88
CA ALA A 152 7.10 12.81 -0.82
C ALA A 152 6.36 12.62 0.52
N HIS A 153 5.05 12.38 0.48
CA HIS A 153 4.24 12.07 1.65
C HIS A 153 4.36 10.59 2.01
N ALA A 154 4.45 10.31 3.30
CA ALA A 154 4.50 8.95 3.84
C ALA A 154 3.17 8.60 4.52
N TYR A 155 2.41 7.69 3.92
CA TYR A 155 1.19 7.13 4.50
C TYR A 155 1.56 5.95 5.39
N VAL A 156 1.13 5.96 6.66
CA VAL A 156 1.48 4.93 7.65
C VAL A 156 0.25 4.09 7.97
N TYR A 157 0.22 2.87 7.50
CA TYR A 157 -0.82 1.89 7.84
C TYR A 157 -0.41 1.13 9.10
N GLY A 158 -1.30 1.06 10.08
CA GLY A 158 -1.02 0.49 11.40
C GLY A 158 -0.44 1.49 12.41
N GLU A 159 -0.48 2.81 12.12
CA GLU A 159 -0.10 3.85 13.06
C GLU A 159 -0.94 3.75 14.34
N GLY A 160 -0.30 3.92 15.50
CA GLY A 160 -0.95 3.83 16.81
C GLY A 160 -1.25 2.42 17.33
N LYS A 161 -1.02 1.36 16.52
CA LYS A 161 -1.19 -0.04 16.93
C LYS A 161 0.00 -0.59 17.74
N ASN A 162 1.01 0.24 18.02
CA ASN A 162 2.22 -0.13 18.76
C ASN A 162 2.98 -1.32 18.17
N TYR A 163 2.97 -1.46 16.87
CA TYR A 163 3.77 -2.48 16.21
C TYR A 163 5.27 -2.19 16.39
N SER A 164 6.05 -3.23 16.63
CA SER A 164 7.51 -3.10 16.84
C SER A 164 8.29 -2.98 15.54
N ARG A 165 7.67 -3.29 14.40
CA ARG A 165 8.32 -3.37 13.10
C ARG A 165 7.63 -2.51 12.07
N ARG A 166 8.39 -2.12 11.06
CA ARG A 166 7.96 -1.29 9.94
C ARG A 166 8.59 -1.76 8.64
N ILE A 167 7.86 -1.66 7.53
CA ILE A 167 8.37 -1.81 6.17
C ILE A 167 8.11 -0.53 5.39
N TYR A 168 8.89 -0.31 4.32
CA TYR A 168 8.73 0.83 3.44
C TYR A 168 8.45 0.40 2.01
N LEU A 169 7.47 1.04 1.39
CA LEU A 169 7.12 0.92 -0.01
C LEU A 169 7.25 2.28 -0.68
N LEU A 170 7.56 2.28 -1.98
CA LEU A 170 7.45 3.45 -2.84
C LEU A 170 6.20 3.34 -3.69
N TYR A 171 5.48 4.45 -3.86
CA TYR A 171 4.34 4.55 -4.75
C TYR A 171 4.58 5.67 -5.76
N ASP A 172 4.56 5.34 -7.05
CA ASP A 172 4.82 6.31 -8.11
C ASP A 172 3.57 6.95 -8.70
N GLY A 173 2.39 6.61 -8.19
CA GLY A 173 1.07 7.02 -8.67
C GLY A 173 0.25 5.89 -9.29
N VAL A 174 0.90 4.80 -9.74
CA VAL A 174 0.24 3.61 -10.30
C VAL A 174 0.91 2.31 -9.87
N HIS A 175 2.16 2.34 -9.43
CA HIS A 175 2.98 1.17 -9.18
C HIS A 175 3.63 1.23 -7.79
N TYR A 176 3.74 0.05 -7.16
CA TYR A 176 4.40 -0.12 -5.87
C TYR A 176 5.72 -0.88 -6.00
N ASP A 177 6.78 -0.29 -5.44
CA ASP A 177 8.08 -0.93 -5.25
C ASP A 177 8.42 -1.08 -3.77
N ALA A 178 9.38 -1.95 -3.47
CA ALA A 178 9.87 -2.12 -2.11
C ALA A 178 11.11 -1.27 -1.85
N LEU A 179 11.28 -0.84 -0.59
CA LEU A 179 12.53 -0.29 -0.10
C LEU A 179 13.25 -1.28 0.80
N ALA A 180 14.56 -1.35 0.65
CA ALA A 180 15.42 -2.21 1.44
C ALA A 180 16.75 -1.55 1.75
N MET A 181 17.36 -1.89 2.87
CA MET A 181 18.76 -1.56 3.13
C MET A 181 19.68 -2.64 2.59
N ALA A 182 20.34 -2.35 1.47
CA ALA A 182 21.32 -3.21 0.83
C ALA A 182 22.66 -3.20 1.59
N ALA A 183 23.39 -4.31 1.55
CA ALA A 183 24.65 -4.47 2.25
C ALA A 183 25.80 -3.79 1.49
N GLY A 184 26.21 -2.61 1.90
CA GLY A 184 27.37 -1.88 1.40
C GLY A 184 27.27 -1.26 0.01
N SER A 185 26.43 -1.80 -0.88
CA SER A 185 26.25 -1.32 -2.26
C SER A 185 24.82 -1.54 -2.73
N PRO A 186 24.25 -0.66 -3.56
CA PRO A 186 22.96 -0.86 -4.21
C PRO A 186 22.84 -2.16 -5.01
N THR A 187 23.96 -2.64 -5.53
CA THR A 187 24.06 -3.87 -6.33
C THR A 187 24.36 -5.12 -5.51
N ALA A 188 24.41 -5.01 -4.18
CA ALA A 188 24.59 -6.17 -3.31
C ALA A 188 23.45 -7.19 -3.50
N PRO A 189 23.75 -8.50 -3.27
CA PRO A 189 22.73 -9.54 -3.38
C PRO A 189 21.51 -9.25 -2.49
N GLU A 190 20.31 -9.33 -3.06
CA GLU A 190 19.05 -9.05 -2.36
C GLU A 190 18.77 -10.00 -1.18
N SER A 191 19.40 -11.17 -1.18
CA SER A 191 19.35 -12.10 -0.04
C SER A 191 19.92 -11.49 1.25
N LEU A 192 20.76 -10.45 1.14
CA LEU A 192 21.35 -9.70 2.24
C LEU A 192 20.57 -8.45 2.63
N ASP A 193 19.49 -8.14 1.94
CA ASP A 193 18.69 -6.98 2.20
C ASP A 193 18.00 -7.04 3.57
N MET A 194 18.05 -5.94 4.30
CA MET A 194 17.19 -5.70 5.44
C MET A 194 15.95 -4.94 4.95
N THR A 195 14.78 -5.55 5.10
CA THR A 195 13.51 -5.02 4.60
C THR A 195 12.53 -4.67 5.71
N GLN A 196 12.81 -5.12 6.93
CA GLN A 196 12.02 -4.82 8.13
C GLN A 196 12.87 -4.00 9.09
N PHE A 197 12.30 -2.93 9.62
CA PHE A 197 12.97 -1.95 10.47
C PHE A 197 12.22 -1.80 11.79
N PRO A 198 12.89 -1.41 12.89
CA PRO A 198 12.17 -0.99 14.10
C PRO A 198 11.23 0.17 13.79
N ALA A 199 9.99 0.14 14.29
CA ALA A 199 8.99 1.17 14.00
C ALA A 199 9.43 2.59 14.43
N GLY A 200 10.22 2.69 15.52
CA GLY A 200 10.80 3.95 16.01
C GLY A 200 12.14 4.37 15.38
N ASP A 201 12.62 3.66 14.34
CA ASP A 201 13.90 3.99 13.72
C ASP A 201 13.76 5.16 12.73
N GLU A 202 14.01 6.37 13.22
CA GLU A 202 13.99 7.58 12.40
C GLU A 202 15.09 7.60 11.32
N SER A 203 16.20 6.87 11.52
CA SER A 203 17.28 6.83 10.53
C SER A 203 16.84 6.11 9.26
N SER A 204 16.16 4.98 9.39
CA SER A 204 15.59 4.26 8.24
C SER A 204 14.48 5.05 7.54
N LYS A 205 13.66 5.78 8.31
CA LYS A 205 12.62 6.65 7.73
C LYS A 205 13.23 7.78 6.90
N GLN A 206 14.23 8.46 7.44
CA GLN A 206 14.92 9.52 6.70
C GLN A 206 15.61 8.98 5.44
N ALA A 207 16.25 7.82 5.51
CA ALA A 207 16.86 7.17 4.35
C ALA A 207 15.80 6.80 3.29
N ALA A 208 14.64 6.31 3.70
CA ALA A 208 13.53 5.99 2.79
C ALA A 208 12.97 7.25 2.10
N LEU A 209 12.78 8.34 2.86
CA LEU A 209 12.35 9.62 2.31
C LEU A 209 13.40 10.24 1.36
N ALA A 210 14.68 10.05 1.64
CA ALA A 210 15.75 10.53 0.75
C ALA A 210 15.70 9.83 -0.62
N VAL A 211 15.48 8.52 -0.66
CA VAL A 211 15.28 7.78 -1.94
C VAL A 211 14.05 8.31 -2.69
N ALA A 212 12.94 8.55 -1.99
CA ALA A 212 11.75 9.11 -2.62
C ALA A 212 12.00 10.52 -3.18
N ALA A 213 12.74 11.37 -2.45
CA ALA A 213 13.11 12.70 -2.90
C ALA A 213 14.01 12.67 -4.16
N GLU A 214 14.99 11.78 -4.20
CA GLU A 214 15.85 11.57 -5.38
C GLU A 214 15.03 11.14 -6.60
N LEU A 215 14.11 10.19 -6.42
CA LEU A 215 13.21 9.74 -7.48
C LEU A 215 12.27 10.86 -7.96
N LYS A 216 11.80 11.71 -7.04
CA LYS A 216 10.99 12.89 -7.36
C LYS A 216 11.77 13.90 -8.19
N GLU A 217 13.01 14.21 -7.82
CA GLU A 217 13.89 15.10 -8.60
C GLU A 217 14.14 14.52 -10.01
N GLY A 218 14.30 13.20 -10.10
CA GLY A 218 14.42 12.47 -11.37
C GLY A 218 13.09 12.32 -12.13
N ARG A 219 11.98 12.88 -11.63
CA ARG A 219 10.62 12.75 -12.19
C ARG A 219 10.20 11.30 -12.46
N GLN A 220 10.58 10.38 -11.59
CA GLN A 220 10.24 8.97 -11.69
C GLN A 220 8.89 8.68 -10.99
N PHE A 221 7.85 9.38 -11.40
CA PHE A 221 6.47 9.18 -10.95
C PHE A 221 5.49 9.47 -12.09
N VAL A 222 4.30 8.92 -11.98
CA VAL A 222 3.19 9.15 -12.92
C VAL A 222 2.34 10.30 -12.41
N ASP A 223 2.22 11.37 -13.19
CA ASP A 223 1.32 12.49 -12.88
C ASP A 223 -0.06 12.23 -13.46
N LEU A 224 -0.90 11.51 -12.72
CA LEU A 224 -2.25 11.15 -13.16
C LEU A 224 -3.19 12.34 -13.33
N LEU A 225 -2.90 13.50 -12.72
CA LEU A 225 -3.71 14.70 -12.86
C LEU A 225 -3.39 15.47 -14.16
N GLY A 226 -2.20 15.27 -14.70
CA GLY A 226 -1.72 15.98 -15.90
C GLY A 226 -1.41 15.07 -17.09
N CYS A 227 -1.51 13.75 -16.94
CA CYS A 227 -1.15 12.84 -18.03
C CYS A 227 -2.36 12.46 -18.90
N THR A 228 -2.09 12.27 -20.19
CA THR A 228 -3.03 11.60 -21.08
C THR A 228 -2.84 10.09 -20.92
N LEU A 229 -3.84 9.43 -20.43
CA LEU A 229 -3.88 7.97 -20.31
C LEU A 229 -4.50 7.36 -21.57
N ARG A 230 -4.13 6.13 -21.87
CA ARG A 230 -4.81 5.33 -22.89
C ARG A 230 -5.24 4.01 -22.27
N CYS A 231 -6.50 3.64 -22.47
CA CYS A 231 -6.94 2.29 -22.16
C CYS A 231 -6.24 1.30 -23.10
N MET A 232 -5.45 0.39 -22.53
CA MET A 232 -4.69 -0.60 -23.31
C MET A 232 -5.58 -1.72 -23.88
N VAL A 233 -6.86 -1.76 -23.48
CA VAL A 233 -7.84 -2.74 -23.99
C VAL A 233 -8.55 -2.21 -25.24
N CYS A 234 -9.05 -0.97 -25.22
CA CYS A 234 -9.82 -0.38 -26.33
C CYS A 234 -9.14 0.83 -26.99
N ASN A 235 -7.92 1.20 -26.58
CA ASN A 235 -7.14 2.32 -27.09
C ASN A 235 -7.78 3.72 -26.93
N LYS A 236 -8.84 3.86 -26.13
CA LYS A 236 -9.45 5.16 -25.84
C LYS A 236 -8.47 6.04 -25.08
N GLY A 237 -8.23 7.27 -25.55
CA GLY A 237 -7.50 8.32 -24.84
C GLY A 237 -8.35 8.85 -23.68
N LEU A 238 -7.72 9.11 -22.55
CA LEU A 238 -8.35 9.53 -21.30
C LEU A 238 -7.49 10.63 -20.66
N SER A 239 -8.13 11.67 -20.13
CA SER A 239 -7.44 12.79 -19.50
C SER A 239 -7.50 12.64 -17.98
N GLY A 240 -6.38 12.19 -17.38
CA GLY A 240 -6.26 12.02 -15.94
C GLY A 240 -6.99 10.82 -15.34
N GLN A 241 -6.87 10.73 -14.02
CA GLN A 241 -7.37 9.60 -13.24
C GLN A 241 -8.91 9.50 -13.26
N GLU A 242 -9.60 10.62 -13.24
CA GLU A 242 -11.07 10.66 -13.17
C GLU A 242 -11.70 10.01 -14.40
N GLU A 243 -11.25 10.38 -15.60
CA GLU A 243 -11.72 9.76 -16.84
C GLU A 243 -11.34 8.27 -16.93
N ALA A 244 -10.17 7.88 -16.41
CA ALA A 244 -9.75 6.49 -16.37
C ALA A 244 -10.65 5.66 -15.44
N LEU A 245 -10.98 6.18 -14.26
CA LEU A 245 -11.91 5.54 -13.33
C LEU A 245 -13.33 5.43 -13.88
N LEU A 246 -13.82 6.48 -14.53
CA LEU A 246 -15.13 6.46 -15.19
C LEU A 246 -15.15 5.41 -16.29
N HIS A 247 -14.14 5.43 -17.16
CA HIS A 247 -14.01 4.43 -18.22
C HIS A 247 -13.93 3.00 -17.69
N ALA A 248 -13.17 2.78 -16.61
CA ALA A 248 -13.09 1.48 -15.96
C ALA A 248 -14.45 1.01 -15.42
N ARG A 249 -15.23 1.90 -14.85
CA ARG A 249 -16.59 1.60 -14.36
C ARG A 249 -17.57 1.26 -15.48
N GLU A 250 -17.50 1.99 -16.59
CA GLU A 250 -18.42 1.82 -17.73
C GLU A 250 -18.10 0.57 -18.57
N THR A 251 -16.82 0.24 -18.74
CA THR A 251 -16.36 -0.78 -19.68
C THR A 251 -15.72 -2.00 -19.03
N ASN A 252 -15.45 -1.95 -17.73
CA ASN A 252 -14.66 -2.90 -16.97
C ASN A 252 -13.21 -3.06 -17.49
N HIS A 253 -12.70 -2.08 -18.25
CA HIS A 253 -11.32 -2.05 -18.70
C HIS A 253 -10.46 -1.36 -17.64
N GLN A 254 -9.49 -2.08 -17.08
CA GLN A 254 -8.67 -1.58 -15.96
C GLN A 254 -7.18 -1.49 -16.29
N ASN A 255 -6.79 -1.77 -17.53
CA ASN A 255 -5.42 -1.66 -17.99
C ASN A 255 -5.22 -0.32 -18.70
N PHE A 256 -4.50 0.61 -18.05
CA PHE A 256 -4.20 1.94 -18.56
C PHE A 256 -2.70 2.14 -18.69
N GLY A 257 -2.29 2.82 -19.75
CA GLY A 257 -0.90 3.22 -19.98
C GLY A 257 -0.80 4.72 -20.23
N GLU A 258 0.34 5.31 -19.90
CA GLU A 258 0.64 6.69 -20.30
C GLU A 258 0.73 6.80 -21.82
N TYR A 259 0.09 7.84 -22.36
CA TYR A 259 0.21 8.20 -23.77
C TYR A 259 0.82 9.58 -23.89
N LYS A 260 2.05 9.65 -24.40
CA LYS A 260 2.62 10.92 -24.86
C LYS A 260 2.06 11.20 -26.24
N SER A 261 1.19 12.20 -26.39
CA SER A 261 0.89 12.76 -27.68
C SER A 261 2.18 13.30 -28.28
N SER A 262 2.60 12.75 -29.40
CA SER A 262 3.75 13.19 -30.20
C SER A 262 3.55 14.62 -30.67
#